data_cce258f2a0d18420c16bb6ad2795b20b
#
_entry.id   cce258f2a0d18420c16bb6ad2795b20b
#
_cell.length_a   1.000
_cell.length_b   1.000
_cell.length_c   1.000
_cell.angle_alpha   90.00
_cell.angle_beta   90.00
_cell.angle_gamma   90.00
#
_symmetry.space_group_name_H-M   'P 1'
#
loop_
_entity.id
_entity.type
_entity.pdbx_description
1 polymer ?
#
loop_
_entity_poly.entity_id
_entity_poly.type
_entity_poly.pdbx_seq_one_letter_code
_entity_poly.pdbx_strand_id
1 'polypeptide(L)'
;MKLFIPLLLICFSFGCKKPEKIAEHISESKPTIQLKENPTDFYEKLSNAAISIIDPEVVYTPDYVGIKYPNGDVPAKTGVCTDVVIRAYRKLGIDLQKEVHEDMKANFSLYPNLEKWGLKTTDKNIDHRRVPNLEVFFSRKGATLPITQNPKDYKAGDLVTWMIGDKLPHIGIVTHIKSSNGNPMIVHNVGSGQVLEDCLLSWK
;
A
#
# COMPACT_ATOMS: atom_id res chain seq x y z
N MET A 1 -3.34 56.07 -79.00
CA MET A 1 -2.49 54.89 -78.83
C MET A 1 -2.10 54.87 -77.37
N LYS A 2 -2.82 54.04 -76.54
CA LYS A 2 -2.62 53.98 -75.10
C LYS A 2 -1.75 52.78 -74.78
N LEU A 3 -0.60 53.06 -74.16
CA LEU A 3 0.35 52.04 -73.75
C LEU A 3 0.00 51.56 -72.37
N PHE A 4 -0.33 50.28 -72.21
CA PHE A 4 -0.54 49.61 -70.93
C PHE A 4 0.78 48.95 -70.43
N ILE A 5 1.26 49.42 -69.29
CA ILE A 5 2.39 48.78 -68.62
C ILE A 5 1.81 47.84 -67.53
N PRO A 6 2.11 46.54 -67.51
CA PRO A 6 1.67 45.68 -66.40
C PRO A 6 2.57 45.82 -65.19
N LEU A 7 1.96 46.13 -64.05
CA LEU A 7 2.58 46.24 -62.75
C LEU A 7 2.78 44.84 -62.20
N LEU A 8 4.03 44.37 -62.08
CA LEU A 8 4.41 43.09 -61.53
C LEU A 8 4.37 43.14 -59.98
N LEU A 9 3.36 42.50 -59.37
CA LEU A 9 3.20 42.41 -57.93
C LEU A 9 4.07 41.27 -57.40
N ILE A 10 5.19 41.56 -56.75
CA ILE A 10 6.03 40.56 -56.08
C ILE A 10 5.47 40.34 -54.65
N CYS A 11 4.79 39.23 -54.47
CA CYS A 11 4.35 38.79 -53.13
C CYS A 11 5.54 38.19 -52.37
N PHE A 12 6.07 38.92 -51.39
CA PHE A 12 6.96 38.34 -50.37
C PHE A 12 6.13 37.59 -49.35
N SER A 13 6.18 36.26 -49.42
CA SER A 13 5.63 35.38 -48.35
C SER A 13 6.61 35.32 -47.20
N PHE A 14 6.36 36.12 -46.16
CA PHE A 14 7.00 35.93 -44.86
C PHE A 14 6.43 34.64 -44.20
N GLY A 15 7.19 33.58 -44.24
CA GLY A 15 6.90 32.38 -43.49
C GLY A 15 7.16 32.60 -41.99
N CYS A 16 6.09 32.84 -41.22
CA CYS A 16 6.16 32.75 -39.75
C CYS A 16 6.41 31.27 -39.35
N LYS A 17 7.66 30.95 -38.97
CA LYS A 17 7.93 29.72 -38.23
C LYS A 17 7.32 29.87 -36.82
N LYS A 18 6.28 29.06 -36.53
CA LYS A 18 5.80 28.88 -35.16
C LYS A 18 6.94 28.31 -34.31
N PRO A 19 7.15 28.80 -33.07
CA PRO A 19 8.07 28.16 -32.18
C PRO A 19 7.51 26.77 -31.82
N GLU A 20 8.26 25.74 -32.16
CA GLU A 20 8.03 24.37 -31.72
C GLU A 20 8.23 24.35 -30.19
N LYS A 21 7.13 24.20 -29.43
CA LYS A 21 7.21 23.92 -28.00
C LYS A 21 7.81 22.54 -27.88
N ILE A 22 9.09 22.48 -27.50
CA ILE A 22 9.70 21.28 -26.98
C ILE A 22 8.97 21.00 -25.66
N ALA A 23 7.98 20.11 -25.72
CA ALA A 23 7.43 19.49 -24.53
C ALA A 23 8.54 18.56 -24.01
N GLU A 24 9.28 19.01 -23.02
CA GLU A 24 10.09 18.12 -22.20
C GLU A 24 9.13 17.11 -21.57
N HIS A 25 9.05 15.94 -22.15
CA HIS A 25 8.50 14.77 -21.50
C HIS A 25 9.44 14.44 -20.33
N ILE A 26 9.16 15.01 -19.15
CA ILE A 26 9.68 14.47 -17.91
C ILE A 26 9.03 13.10 -17.78
N SER A 27 9.71 12.09 -18.26
CA SER A 27 9.39 10.70 -17.96
C SER A 27 9.53 10.55 -16.45
N GLU A 28 8.42 10.56 -15.71
CA GLU A 28 8.42 10.11 -14.32
C GLU A 28 8.92 8.68 -14.32
N SER A 29 10.18 8.50 -13.97
CA SER A 29 10.75 7.19 -13.80
C SER A 29 10.02 6.50 -12.66
N LYS A 30 9.25 5.45 -12.96
CA LYS A 30 8.67 4.59 -11.93
C LYS A 30 9.79 4.14 -10.99
N PRO A 31 9.57 4.15 -9.67
CA PRO A 31 10.58 3.70 -8.71
C PRO A 31 11.00 2.27 -9.06
N THR A 32 12.28 2.03 -9.07
CA THR A 32 12.81 0.69 -9.31
C THR A 32 12.47 -0.17 -8.10
N ILE A 33 11.62 -1.18 -8.30
CA ILE A 33 11.22 -2.12 -7.26
C ILE A 33 12.34 -3.16 -7.14
N GLN A 34 13.20 -2.99 -6.15
CA GLN A 34 14.28 -3.92 -5.84
C GLN A 34 14.19 -4.37 -4.39
N LEU A 35 14.45 -5.67 -4.16
CA LEU A 35 14.61 -6.19 -2.82
C LEU A 35 15.94 -5.70 -2.24
N LYS A 36 15.96 -5.40 -0.95
CA LYS A 36 17.22 -5.09 -0.26
C LYS A 36 18.08 -6.34 -0.22
N GLU A 37 19.31 -6.23 -0.72
CA GLU A 37 20.30 -7.29 -0.61
C GLU A 37 20.75 -7.41 0.85
N ASN A 38 20.87 -8.64 1.35
CA ASN A 38 21.35 -8.95 2.71
C ASN A 38 20.61 -8.17 3.82
N PRO A 39 19.28 -8.34 3.98
CA PRO A 39 18.54 -7.69 5.05
C PRO A 39 19.06 -8.18 6.41
N THR A 40 19.41 -7.26 7.30
CA THR A 40 20.13 -7.53 8.56
C THR A 40 19.19 -7.82 9.72
N ASP A 41 18.00 -7.21 9.73
CA ASP A 41 17.03 -7.33 10.80
C ASP A 41 15.64 -7.80 10.32
N PHE A 42 14.76 -8.01 11.29
CA PHE A 42 13.38 -8.44 11.02
C PHE A 42 12.61 -7.44 10.16
N TYR A 43 12.78 -6.15 10.40
CA TYR A 43 12.01 -5.10 9.73
C TYR A 43 12.39 -4.97 8.25
N GLU A 44 13.67 -5.05 7.95
CA GLU A 44 14.16 -5.09 6.56
C GLU A 44 13.67 -6.35 5.83
N LYS A 45 13.67 -7.50 6.52
CA LYS A 45 13.10 -8.75 5.99
C LYS A 45 11.61 -8.63 5.73
N LEU A 46 10.85 -7.96 6.63
CA LEU A 46 9.42 -7.73 6.45
C LEU A 46 9.14 -6.80 5.27
N SER A 47 9.92 -5.74 5.11
CA SER A 47 9.85 -4.88 3.91
C SER A 47 10.08 -5.67 2.62
N ASN A 48 11.11 -6.52 2.57
CA ASN A 48 11.36 -7.39 1.42
C ASN A 48 10.22 -8.39 1.19
N ALA A 49 9.71 -8.98 2.26
CA ALA A 49 8.58 -9.91 2.18
C ALA A 49 7.33 -9.21 1.60
N ALA A 50 7.02 -7.99 2.05
CA ALA A 50 5.93 -7.20 1.53
C ALA A 50 6.09 -6.90 0.04
N ILE A 51 7.28 -6.48 -0.39
CA ILE A 51 7.57 -6.23 -1.80
C ILE A 51 7.43 -7.52 -2.64
N SER A 52 7.85 -8.67 -2.11
CA SER A 52 7.81 -9.96 -2.83
C SER A 52 6.40 -10.50 -3.08
N ILE A 53 5.39 -9.98 -2.41
CA ILE A 53 3.99 -10.38 -2.57
C ILE A 53 3.15 -9.37 -3.37
N ILE A 54 3.79 -8.36 -3.97
CA ILE A 54 3.08 -7.41 -4.84
C ILE A 54 2.44 -8.17 -6.01
N ASP A 55 1.13 -8.03 -6.13
CA ASP A 55 0.34 -8.66 -7.17
C ASP A 55 -0.92 -7.81 -7.43
N PRO A 56 -0.94 -6.99 -8.48
CA PRO A 56 -2.07 -6.12 -8.79
C PRO A 56 -3.32 -6.89 -9.26
N GLU A 57 -3.20 -8.21 -9.53
CA GLU A 57 -4.34 -9.03 -9.92
C GLU A 57 -5.15 -9.56 -8.72
N VAL A 58 -4.69 -9.32 -7.49
CA VAL A 58 -5.43 -9.70 -6.27
C VAL A 58 -6.69 -8.85 -6.13
N VAL A 59 -7.84 -9.48 -6.26
CA VAL A 59 -9.14 -8.81 -6.14
C VAL A 59 -9.44 -8.52 -4.67
N TYR A 60 -9.82 -7.28 -4.36
CA TYR A 60 -10.24 -6.89 -3.01
C TYR A 60 -11.56 -7.59 -2.65
N THR A 61 -11.51 -8.51 -1.71
CA THR A 61 -12.65 -9.37 -1.34
C THR A 61 -12.80 -9.42 0.18
N PRO A 62 -13.73 -8.63 0.77
CA PRO A 62 -13.94 -8.59 2.21
C PRO A 62 -14.80 -9.72 2.74
N ASP A 63 -15.25 -10.63 1.89
CA ASP A 63 -16.16 -11.71 2.25
C ASP A 63 -15.59 -12.61 3.34
N TYR A 64 -16.49 -13.15 4.16
CA TYR A 64 -16.14 -14.17 5.13
C TYR A 64 -15.84 -15.49 4.42
N VAL A 65 -14.66 -16.05 4.71
CA VAL A 65 -14.22 -17.34 4.17
C VAL A 65 -13.79 -18.25 5.29
N GLY A 66 -14.34 -19.48 5.32
CA GLY A 66 -13.82 -20.53 6.19
C GLY A 66 -12.46 -21.02 5.67
N ILE A 67 -11.43 -20.86 6.47
CA ILE A 67 -10.05 -21.20 6.11
C ILE A 67 -9.46 -22.25 7.05
N LYS A 68 -8.45 -22.98 6.58
CA LYS A 68 -7.72 -23.92 7.41
C LYS A 68 -7.12 -23.24 8.65
N TYR A 69 -6.93 -23.96 9.73
CA TYR A 69 -6.22 -23.50 10.92
C TYR A 69 -5.26 -24.58 11.41
N PRO A 70 -4.02 -24.25 11.78
CA PRO A 70 -3.31 -23.00 11.54
C PRO A 70 -2.88 -22.81 10.06
N ASN A 71 -2.26 -21.68 9.74
CA ASN A 71 -1.70 -21.33 8.42
C ASN A 71 -2.74 -21.27 7.29
N GLY A 72 -4.00 -20.96 7.61
CA GLY A 72 -5.03 -20.73 6.60
C GLY A 72 -4.83 -19.42 5.85
N ASP A 73 -5.22 -19.41 4.57
CA ASP A 73 -5.27 -18.22 3.73
C ASP A 73 -6.56 -18.21 2.91
N VAL A 74 -7.01 -17.05 2.54
CA VAL A 74 -8.05 -16.87 1.53
C VAL A 74 -7.50 -17.27 0.15
N PRO A 75 -8.34 -17.50 -0.87
CA PRO A 75 -7.85 -17.82 -2.21
C PRO A 75 -6.76 -16.85 -2.69
N ALA A 76 -5.71 -17.36 -3.31
CA ALA A 76 -4.49 -16.60 -3.59
C ALA A 76 -4.69 -15.29 -4.37
N LYS A 77 -5.71 -15.24 -5.26
CA LYS A 77 -6.05 -14.05 -6.05
C LYS A 77 -7.13 -13.19 -5.41
N THR A 78 -7.39 -13.37 -4.11
CA THR A 78 -8.32 -12.56 -3.31
C THR A 78 -7.63 -12.07 -2.05
N GLY A 79 -8.16 -11.02 -1.43
CA GLY A 79 -7.66 -10.53 -0.15
C GLY A 79 -8.05 -9.10 0.13
N VAL A 80 -7.77 -8.67 1.36
CA VAL A 80 -7.95 -7.28 1.81
C VAL A 80 -6.62 -6.74 2.35
N CYS A 81 -6.61 -5.54 2.90
CA CYS A 81 -5.39 -4.91 3.42
C CYS A 81 -4.66 -5.76 4.47
N THR A 82 -5.38 -6.41 5.37
CA THR A 82 -4.79 -7.29 6.40
C THR A 82 -4.14 -8.53 5.81
N ASP A 83 -4.64 -9.06 4.68
CA ASP A 83 -4.05 -10.22 4.03
C ASP A 83 -2.65 -9.92 3.46
N VAL A 84 -2.37 -8.65 3.11
CA VAL A 84 -1.00 -8.20 2.78
C VAL A 84 -0.06 -8.41 3.96
N VAL A 85 -0.46 -7.96 5.16
CA VAL A 85 0.34 -8.10 6.38
C VAL A 85 0.51 -9.59 6.72
N ILE A 86 -0.59 -10.36 6.72
CA ILE A 86 -0.59 -11.79 7.03
C ILE A 86 0.36 -12.55 6.09
N ARG A 87 0.30 -12.30 4.80
CA ARG A 87 1.13 -12.95 3.79
C ARG A 87 2.61 -12.56 3.91
N ALA A 88 2.91 -11.29 4.21
CA ALA A 88 4.28 -10.85 4.43
C ALA A 88 4.91 -11.52 5.67
N TYR A 89 4.17 -11.58 6.79
CA TYR A 89 4.62 -12.28 7.99
C TYR A 89 4.80 -13.78 7.74
N ARG A 90 3.92 -14.40 6.97
CA ARG A 90 4.03 -15.82 6.59
C ARG A 90 5.30 -16.12 5.79
N LYS A 91 5.76 -15.18 4.92
CA LYS A 91 7.07 -15.31 4.25
C LYS A 91 8.24 -15.40 5.22
N LEU A 92 8.08 -14.86 6.43
CA LEU A 92 9.06 -14.93 7.52
C LEU A 92 8.83 -16.10 8.49
N GLY A 93 7.90 -17.00 8.16
CA GLY A 93 7.58 -18.17 9.00
C GLY A 93 6.65 -17.87 10.18
N ILE A 94 6.00 -16.69 10.21
CA ILE A 94 5.09 -16.27 11.29
C ILE A 94 3.65 -16.41 10.81
N ASP A 95 2.87 -17.23 11.54
CA ASP A 95 1.43 -17.43 11.30
C ASP A 95 0.59 -16.46 12.13
N LEU A 96 0.28 -15.28 11.57
CA LEU A 96 -0.56 -14.29 12.26
C LEU A 96 -1.98 -14.81 12.56
N GLN A 97 -2.52 -15.76 11.78
CA GLN A 97 -3.80 -16.36 12.10
C GLN A 97 -3.74 -17.04 13.47
N LYS A 98 -2.69 -17.83 13.71
CA LYS A 98 -2.48 -18.54 14.97
C LYS A 98 -2.17 -17.56 16.10
N GLU A 99 -1.18 -16.71 15.91
CA GLU A 99 -0.71 -15.78 16.94
C GLU A 99 -1.81 -14.85 17.46
N VAL A 100 -2.60 -14.26 16.55
CA VAL A 100 -3.72 -13.38 16.90
C VAL A 100 -4.82 -14.18 17.59
N HIS A 101 -5.19 -15.36 17.06
CA HIS A 101 -6.24 -16.19 17.64
C HIS A 101 -5.90 -16.63 19.07
N GLU A 102 -4.67 -17.06 19.33
CA GLU A 102 -4.24 -17.52 20.65
C GLU A 102 -4.15 -16.36 21.65
N ASP A 103 -3.56 -15.20 21.26
CA ASP A 103 -3.53 -14.04 22.12
C ASP A 103 -4.93 -13.52 22.44
N MET A 104 -5.79 -13.48 21.44
CA MET A 104 -7.17 -13.03 21.59
C MET A 104 -7.99 -13.98 22.46
N LYS A 105 -7.81 -15.29 22.32
CA LYS A 105 -8.46 -16.29 23.18
C LYS A 105 -8.09 -16.12 24.65
N ALA A 106 -6.85 -15.78 24.92
CA ALA A 106 -6.36 -15.54 26.29
C ALA A 106 -6.75 -14.16 26.85
N ASN A 107 -7.03 -13.18 25.97
CA ASN A 107 -7.20 -11.78 26.36
C ASN A 107 -8.42 -11.14 25.65
N PHE A 108 -9.51 -11.85 25.45
CA PHE A 108 -10.63 -11.46 24.61
C PHE A 108 -11.22 -10.07 24.96
N SER A 109 -11.29 -9.74 26.24
CA SER A 109 -11.82 -8.45 26.71
C SER A 109 -10.99 -7.22 26.30
N LEU A 110 -9.74 -7.42 25.88
CA LEU A 110 -8.88 -6.33 25.41
C LEU A 110 -9.11 -6.03 23.92
N TYR A 111 -9.79 -6.93 23.20
CA TYR A 111 -10.07 -6.79 21.80
C TYR A 111 -11.46 -6.19 21.56
N PRO A 112 -11.65 -5.39 20.50
CA PRO A 112 -12.90 -4.66 20.28
C PRO A 112 -14.04 -5.52 19.71
N ASN A 113 -13.93 -6.85 19.73
CA ASN A 113 -14.88 -7.75 19.09
C ASN A 113 -16.29 -7.64 19.64
N LEU A 114 -16.43 -7.55 20.97
CA LEU A 114 -17.73 -7.38 21.60
C LEU A 114 -18.34 -6.01 21.26
N GLU A 115 -17.56 -4.95 21.39
CA GLU A 115 -18.01 -3.57 21.18
C GLU A 115 -18.35 -3.28 19.72
N LYS A 116 -17.45 -3.67 18.79
CA LYS A 116 -17.60 -3.34 17.36
C LYS A 116 -18.58 -4.27 16.63
N TRP A 117 -18.66 -5.53 17.02
CA TRP A 117 -19.40 -6.54 16.24
C TRP A 117 -20.34 -7.40 17.11
N GLY A 118 -20.46 -7.15 18.40
CA GLY A 118 -21.33 -7.93 19.31
C GLY A 118 -20.86 -9.38 19.50
N LEU A 119 -19.62 -9.70 19.12
CA LEU A 119 -19.10 -11.06 19.17
C LEU A 119 -18.64 -11.40 20.60
N LYS A 120 -18.99 -12.59 21.06
CA LYS A 120 -18.68 -13.07 22.42
C LYS A 120 -17.56 -14.11 22.45
N THR A 121 -17.08 -14.54 21.29
CA THR A 121 -16.03 -15.54 21.14
C THR A 121 -15.09 -15.15 20.01
N THR A 122 -13.90 -15.75 20.00
CA THR A 122 -12.95 -15.61 18.89
C THR A 122 -13.41 -16.41 17.68
N ASP A 123 -13.02 -15.94 16.49
CA ASP A 123 -13.23 -16.62 15.22
C ASP A 123 -11.91 -16.69 14.43
N LYS A 124 -11.33 -17.90 14.38
CA LYS A 124 -10.05 -18.17 13.70
C LYS A 124 -10.03 -17.85 12.20
N ASN A 125 -11.19 -17.68 11.57
CA ASN A 125 -11.28 -17.39 10.14
C ASN A 125 -11.16 -15.90 9.83
N ILE A 126 -11.55 -15.01 10.77
CA ILE A 126 -11.70 -13.58 10.48
C ILE A 126 -10.97 -12.65 11.46
N ASP A 127 -10.69 -13.09 12.70
CA ASP A 127 -10.17 -12.19 13.73
C ASP A 127 -8.85 -11.51 13.33
N HIS A 128 -7.91 -12.27 12.75
CA HIS A 128 -6.63 -11.76 12.25
C HIS A 128 -6.77 -10.92 10.96
N ARG A 129 -7.94 -10.96 10.31
CA ARG A 129 -8.25 -10.19 9.11
C ARG A 129 -8.98 -8.86 9.41
N ARG A 130 -9.01 -8.44 10.67
CA ARG A 130 -9.62 -7.18 11.13
C ARG A 130 -8.57 -6.21 11.61
N VAL A 131 -8.46 -5.04 10.98
CA VAL A 131 -7.46 -4.02 11.33
C VAL A 131 -7.51 -3.68 12.84
N PRO A 132 -8.67 -3.40 13.47
CA PRO A 132 -8.71 -3.09 14.90
C PRO A 132 -8.17 -4.21 15.80
N ASN A 133 -8.29 -5.47 15.38
CA ASN A 133 -7.71 -6.58 16.13
C ASN A 133 -6.19 -6.66 15.97
N LEU A 134 -5.68 -6.39 14.76
CA LEU A 134 -4.23 -6.31 14.53
C LEU A 134 -3.61 -5.14 15.29
N GLU A 135 -4.28 -4.00 15.38
CA GLU A 135 -3.82 -2.86 16.20
C GLU A 135 -3.64 -3.25 17.66
N VAL A 136 -4.63 -3.93 18.25
CA VAL A 136 -4.52 -4.43 19.62
C VAL A 136 -3.40 -5.46 19.74
N PHE A 137 -3.35 -6.44 18.84
CA PHE A 137 -2.33 -7.48 18.86
C PHE A 137 -0.92 -6.89 18.81
N PHE A 138 -0.63 -6.03 17.85
CA PHE A 138 0.71 -5.47 17.69
C PHE A 138 1.06 -4.50 18.82
N SER A 139 0.13 -3.70 19.34
CA SER A 139 0.39 -2.85 20.51
C SER A 139 0.72 -3.64 21.76
N ARG A 140 0.23 -4.88 21.87
CA ARG A 140 0.56 -5.78 22.99
C ARG A 140 1.90 -6.49 22.83
N LYS A 141 2.36 -6.68 21.59
CA LYS A 141 3.59 -7.43 21.26
C LYS A 141 4.79 -6.54 20.98
N GLY A 142 4.57 -5.28 20.67
CA GLY A 142 5.62 -4.36 20.26
C GLY A 142 5.38 -2.92 20.72
N ALA A 143 6.21 -2.01 20.25
CA ALA A 143 6.08 -0.60 20.54
C ALA A 143 5.06 0.05 19.60
N THR A 144 4.14 0.82 20.18
CA THR A 144 3.34 1.79 19.41
C THR A 144 4.14 3.07 19.29
N LEU A 145 4.37 3.52 18.06
CA LEU A 145 5.12 4.73 17.77
C LEU A 145 4.18 5.93 17.59
N PRO A 146 4.65 7.16 17.87
CA PRO A 146 3.88 8.37 17.62
C PRO A 146 3.57 8.53 16.13
N ILE A 147 2.35 8.98 15.82
CA ILE A 147 1.96 9.39 14.46
C ILE A 147 2.57 10.77 14.20
N THR A 148 3.28 10.92 13.08
CA THR A 148 3.87 12.19 12.67
C THR A 148 3.55 12.51 11.22
N GLN A 149 3.70 13.78 10.82
CA GLN A 149 3.60 14.22 9.43
C GLN A 149 4.97 14.23 8.71
N ASN A 150 6.03 13.79 9.40
CA ASN A 150 7.36 13.71 8.81
C ASN A 150 7.61 12.28 8.28
N PRO A 151 7.68 12.06 6.97
CA PRO A 151 7.85 10.71 6.40
C PRO A 151 9.18 10.05 6.79
N LYS A 152 10.17 10.81 7.29
CA LYS A 152 11.47 10.27 7.74
C LYS A 152 11.38 9.52 9.08
N ASP A 153 10.32 9.72 9.83
CA ASP A 153 10.11 9.05 11.12
C ASP A 153 9.66 7.60 10.93
N TYR A 154 9.13 7.27 9.75
CA TYR A 154 8.67 5.93 9.40
C TYR A 154 9.80 5.11 8.79
N LYS A 155 9.98 3.90 9.28
CA LYS A 155 11.06 2.98 8.90
C LYS A 155 10.52 1.80 8.10
N ALA A 156 11.36 1.21 7.28
CA ALA A 156 11.04 -0.04 6.59
C ALA A 156 10.62 -1.11 7.61
N GLY A 157 9.50 -1.80 7.32
CA GLY A 157 8.93 -2.80 8.21
C GLY A 157 7.94 -2.27 9.25
N ASP A 158 7.77 -0.95 9.40
CA ASP A 158 6.68 -0.40 10.21
C ASP A 158 5.33 -0.79 9.63
N LEU A 159 4.38 -1.08 10.51
CA LEU A 159 2.97 -1.22 10.16
C LEU A 159 2.28 0.11 10.41
N VAL A 160 1.58 0.61 9.42
CA VAL A 160 0.81 1.85 9.54
C VAL A 160 -0.65 1.56 9.34
N THR A 161 -1.50 2.12 10.21
CA THR A 161 -2.95 2.05 10.06
C THR A 161 -3.52 3.44 9.80
N TRP A 162 -4.63 3.48 9.08
CA TRP A 162 -5.37 4.69 8.73
C TRP A 162 -6.87 4.46 8.89
N MET A 163 -7.60 5.57 8.99
CA MET A 163 -9.05 5.58 8.84
C MET A 163 -9.41 6.29 7.53
N ILE A 164 -9.57 5.55 6.44
CA ILE A 164 -9.89 6.12 5.13
C ILE A 164 -11.33 6.63 5.14
N GLY A 165 -11.51 7.93 4.86
CA GLY A 165 -12.82 8.57 4.80
C GLY A 165 -13.60 8.47 6.11
N ASP A 166 -12.91 8.43 7.24
CA ASP A 166 -13.45 8.30 8.61
C ASP A 166 -14.31 7.02 8.85
N LYS A 167 -14.22 6.03 7.95
CA LYS A 167 -15.08 4.83 8.01
C LYS A 167 -14.34 3.51 7.79
N LEU A 168 -13.33 3.50 6.93
CA LEU A 168 -12.65 2.27 6.54
C LEU A 168 -11.29 2.15 7.25
N PRO A 169 -11.17 1.28 8.28
CA PRO A 169 -9.88 0.94 8.85
C PRO A 169 -9.01 0.27 7.79
N HIS A 170 -7.78 0.75 7.64
CA HIS A 170 -6.84 0.27 6.65
C HIS A 170 -5.47 0.06 7.27
N ILE A 171 -4.68 -0.85 6.70
CA ILE A 171 -3.32 -1.17 7.17
C ILE A 171 -2.40 -1.44 5.98
N GLY A 172 -1.13 -1.07 6.12
CA GLY A 172 -0.08 -1.35 5.16
C GLY A 172 1.29 -1.51 5.81
N ILE A 173 2.26 -1.92 5.02
CA ILE A 173 3.65 -2.13 5.43
C ILE A 173 4.53 -1.08 4.76
N VAL A 174 5.26 -0.31 5.57
CA VAL A 174 6.27 0.64 5.10
C VAL A 174 7.43 -0.12 4.48
N THR A 175 7.86 0.29 3.30
CA THR A 175 9.00 -0.34 2.61
C THR A 175 10.24 0.54 2.63
N HIS A 176 11.40 -0.03 2.27
CA HIS A 176 12.63 0.73 2.06
C HIS A 176 12.64 1.49 0.74
N ILE A 177 11.69 1.19 -0.17
CA ILE A 177 11.56 1.89 -1.45
C ILE A 177 11.05 3.31 -1.21
N LYS A 178 11.64 4.26 -1.92
CA LYS A 178 11.25 5.68 -1.86
C LYS A 178 10.58 6.09 -3.14
N SER A 179 9.55 6.93 -3.01
CA SER A 179 8.92 7.61 -4.14
C SER A 179 9.84 8.71 -4.70
N SER A 180 9.45 9.30 -5.82
CA SER A 180 10.13 10.49 -6.38
C SER A 180 10.19 11.68 -5.41
N ASN A 181 9.24 11.75 -4.46
CA ASN A 181 9.18 12.77 -3.41
C ASN A 181 10.06 12.43 -2.20
N GLY A 182 10.72 11.27 -2.20
CA GLY A 182 11.54 10.77 -1.09
C GLY A 182 10.77 10.13 0.06
N ASN A 183 9.43 10.01 -0.05
CA ASN A 183 8.61 9.33 0.94
C ASN A 183 8.82 7.81 0.89
N PRO A 184 8.81 7.10 2.03
CA PRO A 184 8.75 5.65 1.99
C PRO A 184 7.42 5.20 1.38
N MET A 185 7.50 4.24 0.45
CA MET A 185 6.31 3.68 -0.20
C MET A 185 5.74 2.55 0.63
N ILE A 186 4.44 2.33 0.48
CA ILE A 186 3.66 1.37 1.26
C ILE A 186 3.20 0.22 0.38
N VAL A 187 3.34 -1.01 0.87
CA VAL A 187 2.65 -2.16 0.28
C VAL A 187 1.34 -2.37 1.03
N HIS A 188 0.24 -2.32 0.30
CA HIS A 188 -1.12 -2.47 0.83
C HIS A 188 -2.09 -2.97 -0.26
N ASN A 189 -3.37 -3.13 0.10
CA ASN A 189 -4.47 -3.39 -0.84
C ASN A 189 -5.72 -2.62 -0.38
N VAL A 190 -6.17 -1.69 -1.21
CA VAL A 190 -7.39 -0.90 -0.99
C VAL A 190 -8.36 -0.98 -2.18
N GLY A 191 -8.14 -1.95 -3.08
CA GLY A 191 -8.98 -2.17 -4.26
C GLY A 191 -8.21 -2.32 -5.58
N SER A 192 -6.95 -1.87 -5.63
CA SER A 192 -6.10 -1.97 -6.83
C SER A 192 -5.16 -3.18 -6.81
N GLY A 193 -5.45 -4.18 -5.98
CA GLY A 193 -4.58 -5.33 -5.74
C GLY A 193 -3.55 -5.08 -4.63
N GLN A 194 -2.62 -6.01 -4.47
CA GLN A 194 -1.47 -5.84 -3.58
C GLN A 194 -0.43 -5.00 -4.31
N VAL A 195 -0.40 -3.70 -4.01
CA VAL A 195 0.38 -2.71 -4.76
C VAL A 195 1.35 -1.94 -3.85
N LEU A 196 2.33 -1.29 -4.48
CA LEU A 196 3.30 -0.39 -3.84
C LEU A 196 2.93 1.05 -4.23
N GLU A 197 2.56 1.88 -3.24
CA GLU A 197 2.09 3.25 -3.46
C GLU A 197 2.74 4.28 -2.53
N ASP A 198 2.87 5.53 -2.96
CA ASP A 198 3.23 6.69 -2.13
C ASP A 198 1.98 7.24 -1.44
N CYS A 199 1.49 6.51 -0.45
CA CYS A 199 0.24 6.85 0.24
C CYS A 199 0.41 7.06 1.76
N LEU A 200 1.64 7.06 2.28
CA LEU A 200 1.92 7.14 3.72
C LEU A 200 1.18 8.31 4.41
N LEU A 201 1.17 9.48 3.81
CA LEU A 201 0.56 10.69 4.35
C LEU A 201 -0.76 11.08 3.65
N SER A 202 -1.32 10.19 2.81
CA SER A 202 -2.52 10.48 2.02
C SER A 202 -3.81 10.36 2.83
N TRP A 203 -3.78 9.65 3.94
CA TRP A 203 -4.95 9.40 4.79
C TRP A 203 -4.65 9.72 6.26
N LYS A 204 -5.72 9.79 7.07
CA LYS A 204 -5.65 10.02 8.53
C LYS A 204 -5.61 8.72 9.32
#